data_3200d21545aad62c7705631ce7c74860
#
_entry.id   3200d21545aad62c7705631ce7c74860
#
_cell.length_a   1.000
_cell.length_b   1.000
_cell.length_c   1.000
_cell.angle_alpha   90.00
_cell.angle_beta   90.00
_cell.angle_gamma   90.00
#
_symmetry.space_group_name_H-M   'P 1'
#
loop_
_entity.id
_entity.type
_entity.pdbx_description
1 polymer ?
#
loop_
_entity_poly.entity_id
_entity_poly.type
_entity_poly.pdbx_seq_one_letter_code
_entity_poly.pdbx_strand_id
1 'polypeptide(L)'
;MKLALAQIDMRLGDIEGICGRIEDQARLAHERGARVLCVPAPLFMGAMPGGLVGTADFEHDMLAGLTGVAERIQELDMICIVPAAVSFEGQPLLDYMMLKDGHVVPARSSIALQRGENNDTRWAPPVFDVDGVRIAVIFDLDRELEMLPTGVDLIAYFQFNAFDMTDRETAAIAAVRSG
;
A
#
# COMPACT_ATOMS: atom_id res chain seq x y z
N MET A 1 -9.53 -15.44 -8.95
CA MET A 1 -8.33 -14.87 -8.28
C MET A 1 -8.44 -15.01 -6.77
N LYS A 2 -7.34 -15.15 -6.05
CA LYS A 2 -7.27 -15.15 -4.58
C LYS A 2 -6.38 -14.00 -4.13
N LEU A 3 -6.84 -13.23 -3.12
CA LEU A 3 -6.09 -12.14 -2.49
C LEU A 3 -5.72 -12.56 -1.06
N ALA A 4 -4.51 -12.21 -0.62
CA ALA A 4 -4.02 -12.39 0.74
C ALA A 4 -3.86 -11.04 1.43
N LEU A 5 -4.22 -10.98 2.70
CA LEU A 5 -3.91 -9.88 3.61
C LEU A 5 -2.88 -10.39 4.61
N ALA A 6 -1.72 -9.76 4.67
CA ALA A 6 -0.69 -10.08 5.64
C ALA A 6 -0.75 -9.12 6.81
N GLN A 7 -0.69 -9.64 8.01
CA GLN A 7 -0.45 -8.84 9.20
C GLN A 7 0.99 -9.09 9.63
N ILE A 8 1.82 -8.06 9.55
CA ILE A 8 3.27 -8.14 9.78
C ILE A 8 3.60 -7.35 11.04
N ASP A 9 4.38 -7.97 11.90
CA ASP A 9 4.91 -7.32 13.09
C ASP A 9 5.94 -6.26 12.70
N MET A 10 5.84 -5.08 13.29
CA MET A 10 6.61 -3.91 12.89
C MET A 10 7.56 -3.47 13.99
N ARG A 11 8.80 -3.17 13.57
CA ARG A 11 9.77 -2.47 14.44
C ARG A 11 10.31 -1.28 13.69
N LEU A 12 10.13 -0.09 14.24
CA LEU A 12 10.66 1.12 13.64
C LEU A 12 12.16 1.01 13.37
N GLY A 13 12.58 1.28 12.13
CA GLY A 13 13.97 1.22 11.69
C GLY A 13 14.49 -0.19 11.34
N ASP A 14 13.72 -1.25 11.55
CA ASP A 14 14.09 -2.63 11.19
C ASP A 14 13.73 -2.91 9.71
N ILE A 15 14.36 -2.18 8.78
CA ILE A 15 14.07 -2.32 7.34
C ILE A 15 14.33 -3.75 6.87
N GLU A 16 15.48 -4.32 7.22
CA GLU A 16 15.86 -5.67 6.80
C GLU A 16 14.87 -6.72 7.32
N GLY A 17 14.53 -6.68 8.61
CA GLY A 17 13.59 -7.62 9.18
C GLY A 17 12.17 -7.46 8.64
N ILE A 18 11.73 -6.24 8.32
CA ILE A 18 10.44 -5.99 7.68
C ILE A 18 10.43 -6.56 6.25
N CYS A 19 11.47 -6.31 5.46
CA CYS A 19 11.62 -6.84 4.11
C CYS A 19 11.62 -8.38 4.10
N GLY A 20 12.34 -9.02 5.04
CA GLY A 20 12.31 -10.47 5.19
C GLY A 20 10.90 -11.01 5.48
N ARG A 21 10.16 -10.35 6.38
CA ARG A 21 8.77 -10.74 6.68
C ARG A 21 7.81 -10.53 5.49
N ILE A 22 8.01 -9.50 4.68
CA ILE A 22 7.22 -9.31 3.44
C ILE A 22 7.48 -10.48 2.49
N GLU A 23 8.74 -10.85 2.27
CA GLU A 23 9.11 -11.99 1.42
C GLU A 23 8.49 -13.29 1.92
N ASP A 24 8.60 -13.61 3.20
CA ASP A 24 8.03 -14.82 3.80
C ASP A 24 6.50 -14.87 3.60
N GLN A 25 5.81 -13.73 3.78
CA GLN A 25 4.37 -13.65 3.58
C GLN A 25 3.99 -13.77 2.10
N ALA A 26 4.80 -13.25 1.18
CA ALA A 26 4.57 -13.41 -0.25
C ALA A 26 4.69 -14.89 -0.67
N ARG A 27 5.72 -15.60 -0.22
CA ARG A 27 5.90 -17.03 -0.48
C ARG A 27 4.75 -17.86 0.10
N LEU A 28 4.37 -17.59 1.35
CA LEU A 28 3.25 -18.26 2.00
C LEU A 28 1.91 -18.00 1.29
N ALA A 29 1.67 -16.77 0.85
CA ALA A 29 0.47 -16.40 0.09
C ALA A 29 0.43 -17.11 -1.27
N HIS A 30 1.57 -17.17 -1.97
CA HIS A 30 1.71 -17.89 -3.24
C HIS A 30 1.41 -19.38 -3.08
N GLU A 31 1.99 -20.05 -2.08
CA GLU A 31 1.73 -21.47 -1.77
C GLU A 31 0.24 -21.76 -1.55
N ARG A 32 -0.49 -20.79 -1.03
CA ARG A 32 -1.95 -20.84 -0.83
C ARG A 32 -2.76 -20.43 -2.08
N GLY A 33 -2.08 -20.14 -3.18
CA GLY A 33 -2.67 -19.79 -4.47
C GLY A 33 -3.15 -18.34 -4.55
N ALA A 34 -2.63 -17.42 -3.74
CA ALA A 34 -2.91 -16.00 -3.88
C ALA A 34 -2.11 -15.40 -5.04
N ARG A 35 -2.69 -14.41 -5.71
CA ARG A 35 -2.09 -13.63 -6.79
C ARG A 35 -1.78 -12.19 -6.37
N VAL A 36 -2.40 -11.74 -5.31
CA VAL A 36 -2.17 -10.40 -4.74
C VAL A 36 -1.96 -10.55 -3.24
N LEU A 37 -0.93 -9.88 -2.72
CA LEU A 37 -0.68 -9.71 -1.29
C LEU A 37 -0.84 -8.23 -0.95
N CYS A 38 -1.69 -7.91 0.01
CA CYS A 38 -1.79 -6.58 0.59
C CYS A 38 -1.20 -6.58 1.99
N VAL A 39 -0.29 -5.64 2.25
CA VAL A 39 0.33 -5.43 3.55
C VAL A 39 -0.22 -4.12 4.14
N PRO A 40 -0.85 -4.12 5.31
CA PRO A 40 -1.44 -2.92 5.88
C PRO A 40 -0.39 -1.92 6.39
N ALA A 41 -0.79 -0.66 6.46
CA ALA A 41 -0.02 0.39 7.14
C ALA A 41 -0.14 0.27 8.67
N PRO A 42 0.82 0.83 9.44
CA PRO A 42 2.01 1.58 9.04
C PRO A 42 3.28 0.71 9.12
N LEU A 43 3.70 0.09 8.04
CA LEU A 43 4.73 -0.95 8.06
C LEU A 43 6.13 -0.44 8.48
N PHE A 44 6.66 0.57 7.77
CA PHE A 44 8.01 1.10 8.04
C PHE A 44 8.01 2.29 9.02
N MET A 45 6.88 2.96 9.16
CA MET A 45 6.76 4.20 9.94
C MET A 45 6.53 3.94 11.43
N GLY A 46 6.02 2.76 11.80
CA GLY A 46 5.54 2.52 13.16
C GLY A 46 4.27 3.33 13.48
N ALA A 47 3.79 3.24 14.71
CA ALA A 47 2.58 3.95 15.15
C ALA A 47 2.77 5.47 15.28
N MET A 48 4.03 5.91 15.44
CA MET A 48 4.40 7.34 15.50
C MET A 48 5.67 7.54 14.67
N PRO A 49 5.60 8.32 13.58
CA PRO A 49 6.79 8.64 12.80
C PRO A 49 7.77 9.43 13.67
N GLY A 50 8.89 8.81 14.00
CA GLY A 50 10.02 9.48 14.65
C GLY A 50 10.83 10.30 13.63
N GLY A 51 11.81 11.07 14.09
CA GLY A 51 12.67 11.89 13.23
C GLY A 51 13.51 11.12 12.19
N LEU A 52 13.51 9.79 12.23
CA LEU A 52 14.14 8.93 11.24
C LEU A 52 13.32 8.86 9.94
N VAL A 53 12.00 8.77 10.07
CA VAL A 53 11.09 8.69 8.93
C VAL A 53 11.01 10.06 8.26
N GLY A 54 11.19 10.09 6.94
CA GLY A 54 11.26 11.33 6.16
C GLY A 54 12.69 11.83 5.91
N THR A 55 13.70 11.11 6.40
CA THR A 55 15.09 11.36 5.95
C THR A 55 15.35 10.69 4.61
N ALA A 56 16.18 11.31 3.76
CA ALA A 56 16.54 10.75 2.46
C ALA A 56 17.23 9.38 2.58
N ASP A 57 18.05 9.19 3.60
CA ASP A 57 18.75 7.93 3.86
C ASP A 57 17.77 6.81 4.19
N PHE A 58 16.78 7.08 5.05
CA PHE A 58 15.76 6.09 5.40
C PHE A 58 14.89 5.70 4.19
N GLU A 59 14.48 6.69 3.39
CA GLU A 59 13.73 6.44 2.15
C GLU A 59 14.55 5.60 1.17
N HIS A 60 15.83 5.95 0.98
CA HIS A 60 16.75 5.22 0.12
C HIS A 60 16.90 3.76 0.56
N ASP A 61 17.19 3.51 1.83
CA ASP A 61 17.38 2.17 2.37
C ASP A 61 16.11 1.32 2.30
N MET A 62 14.95 1.94 2.58
CA MET A 62 13.66 1.28 2.47
C MET A 62 13.36 0.88 1.02
N LEU A 63 13.55 1.78 0.06
CA LEU A 63 13.33 1.48 -1.36
C LEU A 63 14.31 0.44 -1.88
N ALA A 64 15.58 0.48 -1.46
CA ALA A 64 16.58 -0.53 -1.78
C ALA A 64 16.17 -1.90 -1.23
N GLY A 65 15.71 -1.95 0.03
CA GLY A 65 15.18 -3.16 0.64
C GLY A 65 13.98 -3.74 -0.11
N LEU A 66 13.00 -2.90 -0.46
CA LEU A 66 11.83 -3.31 -1.24
C LEU A 66 12.21 -3.80 -2.65
N THR A 67 13.20 -3.17 -3.29
CA THR A 67 13.71 -3.61 -4.59
C THR A 67 14.30 -5.02 -4.47
N GLY A 68 15.12 -5.26 -3.46
CA GLY A 68 15.64 -6.60 -3.19
C GLY A 68 14.54 -7.64 -2.93
N VAL A 69 13.45 -7.27 -2.24
CA VAL A 69 12.30 -8.17 -2.09
C VAL A 69 11.64 -8.44 -3.44
N ALA A 70 11.37 -7.40 -4.24
CA ALA A 70 10.75 -7.55 -5.55
C ALA A 70 11.52 -8.52 -6.46
N GLU A 71 12.85 -8.39 -6.49
CA GLU A 71 13.74 -9.28 -7.24
C GLU A 71 13.67 -10.74 -6.75
N ARG A 72 13.61 -10.96 -5.43
CA ARG A 72 13.57 -12.33 -4.85
C ARG A 72 12.22 -13.02 -4.98
N ILE A 73 11.14 -12.28 -5.16
CA ILE A 73 9.79 -12.85 -5.32
C ILE A 73 9.27 -12.79 -6.77
N GLN A 74 10.08 -12.35 -7.72
CA GLN A 74 9.65 -12.18 -9.12
C GLN A 74 9.12 -13.47 -9.75
N GLU A 75 9.69 -14.63 -9.36
CA GLU A 75 9.27 -15.93 -9.87
C GLU A 75 7.88 -16.38 -9.36
N LEU A 76 7.34 -15.72 -8.33
CA LEU A 76 6.03 -16.07 -7.77
C LEU A 76 4.87 -15.55 -8.64
N ASP A 77 5.15 -14.69 -9.62
CA ASP A 77 4.14 -14.07 -10.49
C ASP A 77 2.97 -13.49 -9.67
N MET A 78 3.33 -12.73 -8.64
CA MET A 78 2.42 -12.07 -7.70
C MET A 78 2.60 -10.56 -7.72
N ILE A 79 1.56 -9.88 -7.29
CA ILE A 79 1.62 -8.45 -6.95
C ILE A 79 1.58 -8.30 -5.44
N CYS A 80 2.58 -7.62 -4.86
CA CYS A 80 2.57 -7.25 -3.45
C CYS A 80 2.36 -5.74 -3.33
N ILE A 81 1.32 -5.32 -2.61
CA ILE A 81 1.04 -3.91 -2.32
C ILE A 81 1.51 -3.66 -0.90
N VAL A 82 2.54 -2.83 -0.75
CA VAL A 82 3.20 -2.58 0.53
C VAL A 82 3.24 -1.08 0.83
N PRO A 83 2.99 -0.67 2.08
CA PRO A 83 3.12 0.73 2.47
C PRO A 83 4.59 1.16 2.47
N ALA A 84 4.84 2.39 2.10
CA ALA A 84 6.15 3.02 2.07
C ALA A 84 6.11 4.41 2.69
N ALA A 85 7.20 4.81 3.32
CA ALA A 85 7.38 6.17 3.81
C ALA A 85 8.20 6.95 2.78
N VAL A 86 7.59 7.90 2.12
CA VAL A 86 8.26 8.78 1.16
C VAL A 86 8.40 10.19 1.72
N SER A 87 9.39 10.95 1.27
CA SER A 87 9.60 12.32 1.70
C SER A 87 9.07 13.30 0.66
N PHE A 88 8.30 14.27 1.12
CA PHE A 88 7.86 15.40 0.31
C PHE A 88 8.10 16.70 1.09
N GLU A 89 8.93 17.60 0.52
CA GLU A 89 9.29 18.87 1.16
C GLU A 89 9.79 18.70 2.62
N GLY A 90 10.52 17.60 2.88
CA GLY A 90 11.03 17.28 4.21
C GLY A 90 9.99 16.73 5.20
N GLN A 91 8.78 16.45 4.75
CA GLN A 91 7.74 15.83 5.55
C GLN A 91 7.52 14.37 5.12
N PRO A 92 7.41 13.44 6.09
CA PRO A 92 7.10 12.05 5.77
C PRO A 92 5.66 11.92 5.30
N LEU A 93 5.48 11.21 4.19
CA LEU A 93 4.19 10.83 3.64
C LEU A 93 4.08 9.31 3.59
N LEU A 94 2.89 8.81 3.86
CA LEU A 94 2.55 7.43 3.58
C LEU A 94 2.16 7.29 2.11
N ASP A 95 2.84 6.41 1.42
CA ASP A 95 2.49 5.98 0.06
C ASP A 95 2.46 4.45 -0.01
N TYR A 96 2.07 3.91 -1.13
CA TYR A 96 2.08 2.47 -1.36
C TYR A 96 2.85 2.13 -2.62
N MET A 97 3.69 1.12 -2.49
CA MET A 97 4.47 0.57 -3.58
C MET A 97 3.89 -0.79 -4.00
N MET A 98 3.93 -1.02 -5.28
CA MET A 98 3.61 -2.31 -5.86
C MET A 98 4.91 -3.00 -6.24
N LEU A 99 5.16 -4.18 -5.66
CA LEU A 99 6.25 -5.06 -6.04
C LEU A 99 5.71 -6.02 -7.09
N LYS A 100 6.24 -5.92 -8.30
CA LYS A 100 5.79 -6.72 -9.44
C LYS A 100 6.93 -6.93 -10.43
N ASP A 101 7.06 -8.14 -10.96
CA ASP A 101 8.02 -8.50 -12.03
C ASP A 101 9.47 -8.07 -11.72
N GLY A 102 9.89 -8.17 -10.45
CA GLY A 102 11.21 -7.75 -9.98
C GLY A 102 11.38 -6.24 -9.78
N HIS A 103 10.32 -5.45 -9.92
CA HIS A 103 10.35 -3.99 -9.83
C HIS A 103 9.50 -3.45 -8.69
N VAL A 104 9.89 -2.27 -8.20
CA VAL A 104 9.11 -1.45 -7.27
C VAL A 104 8.51 -0.28 -8.05
N VAL A 105 7.20 -0.20 -8.08
CA VAL A 105 6.49 0.89 -8.73
C VAL A 105 5.48 1.52 -7.77
N PRO A 106 5.24 2.84 -7.81
CA PRO A 106 4.21 3.44 -7.01
C PRO A 106 2.85 2.83 -7.36
N ALA A 107 2.15 2.27 -6.38
CA ALA A 107 0.76 1.89 -6.54
C ALA A 107 -0.14 3.13 -6.51
N ARG A 108 0.36 4.17 -5.84
CA ARG A 108 -0.25 5.49 -5.80
C ARG A 108 0.81 6.52 -5.40
N SER A 109 0.62 7.78 -5.77
CA SER A 109 1.48 8.88 -5.34
C SER A 109 0.71 9.84 -4.43
N SER A 110 0.98 9.77 -3.13
CA SER A 110 0.49 10.74 -2.14
C SER A 110 1.04 12.16 -2.42
N ILE A 111 2.19 12.26 -3.10
CA ILE A 111 2.80 13.52 -3.52
C ILE A 111 1.89 14.26 -4.52
N ALA A 112 1.36 13.56 -5.50
CA ALA A 112 0.42 14.15 -6.46
C ALA A 112 -0.82 14.72 -5.76
N LEU A 113 -1.32 14.00 -4.73
CA LEU A 113 -2.44 14.46 -3.90
C LEU A 113 -2.14 15.77 -3.18
N GLN A 114 -0.95 15.92 -2.60
CA GLN A 114 -0.58 17.11 -1.83
C GLN A 114 -0.31 18.33 -2.72
N ARG A 115 0.23 18.13 -3.91
CA ARG A 115 0.44 19.23 -4.87
C ARG A 115 -0.84 19.84 -5.42
N GLY A 116 -2.00 19.30 -5.05
CA GLY A 116 -3.27 19.75 -5.60
C GLY A 116 -3.45 19.38 -7.08
N GLU A 117 -2.59 18.50 -7.60
CA GLU A 117 -2.69 17.96 -8.97
C GLU A 117 -4.00 17.19 -9.17
N ASN A 118 -4.69 16.92 -8.06
CA ASN A 118 -6.01 16.29 -8.01
C ASN A 118 -7.19 17.22 -8.33
N ASN A 119 -6.96 18.51 -8.49
CA ASN A 119 -7.96 19.40 -9.08
C ASN A 119 -8.09 19.17 -10.59
N ASP A 120 -7.18 18.36 -11.16
CA ASP A 120 -7.38 17.86 -12.51
C ASP A 120 -8.46 16.76 -12.48
N THR A 121 -9.58 17.03 -13.11
CA THR A 121 -10.70 16.09 -13.29
C THR A 121 -10.31 14.80 -14.01
N ARG A 122 -9.06 14.68 -14.46
CA ARG A 122 -8.48 13.50 -15.13
C ARG A 122 -7.76 12.55 -14.18
N TRP A 123 -7.57 12.92 -12.90
CA TRP A 123 -6.94 12.03 -11.97
C TRP A 123 -7.95 10.95 -11.50
N ALA A 124 -7.56 9.70 -11.58
CA ALA A 124 -8.32 8.57 -11.07
C ALA A 124 -7.39 7.67 -10.23
N PRO A 125 -7.91 6.98 -9.21
CA PRO A 125 -7.15 5.96 -8.49
C PRO A 125 -6.54 4.94 -9.45
N PRO A 126 -5.31 4.47 -9.19
CA PRO A 126 -4.67 3.47 -10.04
C PRO A 126 -5.48 2.17 -10.05
N VAL A 127 -5.67 1.63 -11.23
CA VAL A 127 -6.35 0.33 -11.44
C VAL A 127 -5.40 -0.60 -12.18
N PHE A 128 -5.26 -1.81 -11.70
CA PHE A 128 -4.47 -2.85 -12.35
C PHE A 128 -5.27 -4.14 -12.50
N ASP A 129 -4.93 -4.93 -13.50
CA ASP A 129 -5.57 -6.21 -13.78
C ASP A 129 -4.72 -7.37 -13.27
N VAL A 130 -5.38 -8.31 -12.60
CA VAL A 130 -4.79 -9.58 -12.18
C VAL A 130 -5.79 -10.70 -12.50
N ASP A 131 -5.43 -11.57 -13.41
CA ASP A 131 -6.28 -12.70 -13.84
C ASP A 131 -7.69 -12.26 -14.30
N GLY A 132 -7.79 -11.11 -14.96
CA GLY A 132 -9.06 -10.55 -15.43
C GLY A 132 -9.89 -9.87 -14.33
N VAL A 133 -9.34 -9.69 -13.12
CA VAL A 133 -9.97 -8.93 -12.03
C VAL A 133 -9.33 -7.55 -11.95
N ARG A 134 -10.11 -6.50 -12.11
CA ARG A 134 -9.65 -5.10 -12.05
C ARG A 134 -9.68 -4.59 -10.62
N ILE A 135 -8.51 -4.27 -10.09
CA ILE A 135 -8.30 -3.86 -8.70
C ILE A 135 -7.91 -2.40 -8.66
N ALA A 136 -8.64 -1.61 -7.88
CA ALA A 136 -8.27 -0.23 -7.54
C ALA A 136 -7.62 -0.16 -6.16
N VAL A 137 -6.66 0.75 -5.98
CA VAL A 137 -6.06 1.07 -4.67
C VAL A 137 -6.50 2.46 -4.26
N ILE A 138 -7.14 2.58 -3.09
CA ILE A 138 -7.63 3.84 -2.55
C ILE A 138 -7.22 4.03 -1.08
N PHE A 139 -7.19 5.30 -0.64
CA PHE A 139 -6.82 5.71 0.73
C PHE A 139 -7.86 6.64 1.35
N ASP A 140 -8.54 7.42 0.53
CA ASP A 140 -9.59 8.33 0.93
C ASP A 140 -10.91 7.84 0.33
N LEU A 141 -11.69 7.13 1.16
CA LEU A 141 -12.93 6.52 0.71
C LEU A 141 -13.93 7.56 0.20
N ASP A 142 -14.07 8.69 0.92
CA ASP A 142 -15.07 9.70 0.60
C ASP A 142 -14.76 10.40 -0.74
N ARG A 143 -13.48 10.63 -1.02
CA ARG A 143 -13.05 11.38 -2.21
C ARG A 143 -12.80 10.50 -3.42
N GLU A 144 -12.16 9.36 -3.22
CA GLU A 144 -11.64 8.55 -4.31
C GLU A 144 -12.66 7.57 -4.87
N LEU A 145 -13.67 7.21 -4.07
CA LEU A 145 -14.73 6.31 -4.52
C LEU A 145 -15.50 6.89 -5.70
N GLU A 146 -15.76 8.21 -5.69
CA GLU A 146 -16.45 8.90 -6.78
C GLU A 146 -15.59 9.03 -8.05
N MET A 147 -14.26 8.89 -7.91
CA MET A 147 -13.30 9.03 -9.00
C MET A 147 -12.92 7.68 -9.63
N LEU A 148 -13.44 6.58 -9.10
CA LEU A 148 -13.12 5.24 -9.63
C LEU A 148 -13.65 5.10 -11.07
N PRO A 149 -12.82 4.59 -11.98
CA PRO A 149 -13.29 4.28 -13.32
C PRO A 149 -14.31 3.12 -13.28
N THR A 150 -15.19 3.08 -14.28
CA THR A 150 -16.14 2.00 -14.44
C THR A 150 -15.46 0.65 -14.61
N GLY A 151 -16.06 -0.42 -14.11
CA GLY A 151 -15.60 -1.79 -14.26
C GLY A 151 -14.44 -2.16 -13.32
N VAL A 152 -14.33 -1.51 -12.17
CA VAL A 152 -13.51 -2.00 -11.06
C VAL A 152 -14.27 -3.12 -10.36
N ASP A 153 -13.61 -4.27 -10.19
CA ASP A 153 -14.20 -5.45 -9.58
C ASP A 153 -13.90 -5.54 -8.08
N LEU A 154 -12.75 -4.96 -7.67
CA LEU A 154 -12.27 -5.01 -6.29
C LEU A 154 -11.58 -3.71 -5.91
N ILE A 155 -11.83 -3.25 -4.70
CA ILE A 155 -11.20 -2.07 -4.11
C ILE A 155 -10.31 -2.52 -2.95
N ALA A 156 -9.00 -2.26 -3.07
CA ALA A 156 -8.06 -2.35 -1.97
C ALA A 156 -8.03 -0.99 -1.24
N TYR A 157 -8.79 -0.90 -0.16
CA TYR A 157 -8.85 0.29 0.69
C TYR A 157 -7.87 0.14 1.85
N PHE A 158 -6.90 1.05 1.89
CA PHE A 158 -5.89 1.06 2.94
C PHE A 158 -6.17 2.24 3.88
N GLN A 159 -6.58 1.93 5.07
CA GLN A 159 -6.85 2.92 6.10
C GLN A 159 -5.73 2.90 7.14
N PHE A 160 -5.20 4.07 7.45
CA PHE A 160 -4.32 4.29 8.59
C PHE A 160 -4.97 5.26 9.56
N ASN A 161 -5.45 4.73 10.68
CA ASN A 161 -5.95 5.53 11.78
C ASN A 161 -4.99 5.43 12.95
N ALA A 162 -4.31 6.53 13.26
CA ALA A 162 -3.57 6.66 14.50
C ALA A 162 -4.59 6.91 15.63
N PHE A 163 -5.06 5.84 16.24
CA PHE A 163 -5.72 5.80 17.55
C PHE A 163 -7.12 6.44 17.74
N ASP A 164 -7.73 7.06 16.75
CA ASP A 164 -9.08 7.60 16.96
C ASP A 164 -9.95 7.33 15.73
N MET A 165 -10.73 6.24 15.77
CA MET A 165 -11.81 6.05 14.80
C MET A 165 -12.90 7.04 15.14
N THR A 166 -13.12 8.02 14.29
CA THR A 166 -14.26 8.93 14.40
C THR A 166 -15.58 8.14 14.27
N ASP A 167 -16.66 8.61 14.90
CA ASP A 167 -17.98 7.99 14.77
C ASP A 167 -18.40 7.80 13.32
N ARG A 168 -17.92 8.66 12.42
CA ARG A 168 -18.19 8.63 10.98
C ARG A 168 -17.51 7.45 10.28
N GLU A 169 -16.27 7.15 10.64
CA GLU A 169 -15.51 6.01 10.10
C GLU A 169 -16.08 4.69 10.59
N THR A 170 -16.48 4.64 11.87
CA THR A 170 -17.18 3.49 12.44
C THR A 170 -18.51 3.23 11.71
N ALA A 171 -19.26 4.28 11.38
CA ALA A 171 -20.50 4.17 10.61
C ALA A 171 -20.26 3.71 9.17
N ALA A 172 -19.19 4.18 8.51
CA ALA A 172 -18.82 3.75 7.15
C ALA A 172 -18.45 2.26 7.10
N ILE A 173 -17.64 1.78 8.06
CA ILE A 173 -17.29 0.35 8.17
C ILE A 173 -18.53 -0.50 8.43
N ALA A 174 -19.46 -0.03 9.26
CA ALA A 174 -20.72 -0.71 9.53
C ALA A 174 -21.61 -0.79 8.27
N ALA A 175 -21.65 0.27 7.46
CA ALA A 175 -22.41 0.31 6.21
C ALA A 175 -21.90 -0.69 5.17
N VAL A 176 -20.57 -0.84 5.04
CA VAL A 176 -19.96 -1.82 4.13
C VAL A 176 -20.23 -3.27 4.57
N ARG A 177 -20.36 -3.52 5.87
CA ARG A 177 -20.68 -4.85 6.42
C ARG A 177 -22.15 -5.24 6.31
N SER A 178 -23.03 -4.27 6.09
CA SER A 178 -24.50 -4.47 6.03
C SER A 178 -25.07 -4.51 4.60
N GLY A 179 -24.27 -4.24 3.58
CA GLY A 179 -24.64 -4.34 2.16
C GLY A 179 -24.15 -5.62 1.53
#